data_2c70a5c69ee2ae756f2591f0df0ef89e
#
_entry.id   2c70a5c69ee2ae756f2591f0df0ef89e
#
_cell.length_a   1.000
_cell.length_b   1.000
_cell.length_c   1.000
_cell.angle_alpha   90.00
_cell.angle_beta   90.00
_cell.angle_gamma   90.00
#
_symmetry.space_group_name_H-M   'P 1'
#
loop_
_entity.id
_entity.type
_entity.pdbx_description
1 polymer ?
#
loop_
_entity_poly.entity_id
_entity_poly.type
_entity_poly.pdbx_seq_one_letter_code
_entity_poly.pdbx_strand_id
1 'polypeptide(L)'
;MSNALMEKWASNTETLGSWLSLPDSHAAETVARVDFDXVCVDMXHGIADYQVAAVMLQAITMTGKGTPIXRVPWNEPGIIGRILDAGARGIIIPMVNSVAEAESAVAATKYPPLGQRSYGPTIIGARAANAGEDYYPTANQTNACIPMIETRDAVENLDAILGVEGVDAIYVGPADLSLSYGYGPAYSDDNEEYKQVLEHIVERCNKAGKVAGIHSTSALAANRREKGFMMQTISGDIAAVAKGSYRDLKTAVEGGAGDGSSKIY
;
A
#
# COMPACT_ATOMS: atom_id res chain seq x y z
N MET A 1 4.07 -5.05 -19.37
CA MET A 1 3.55 -5.66 -18.12
C MET A 1 2.37 -4.83 -17.63
N SER A 2 1.25 -5.46 -17.27
CA SER A 2 0.11 -4.74 -16.68
C SER A 2 0.25 -4.62 -15.16
N ASN A 3 -0.66 -3.87 -14.54
CA ASN A 3 -0.74 -3.74 -13.08
C ASN A 3 -2.23 -3.88 -12.69
N ALA A 4 -2.57 -5.04 -12.18
CA ALA A 4 -3.96 -5.39 -11.86
C ALA A 4 -4.61 -4.42 -10.86
N LEU A 5 -3.81 -3.87 -9.93
CA LEU A 5 -4.29 -2.89 -8.97
C LEU A 5 -4.77 -1.61 -9.69
N MET A 6 -3.93 -1.09 -10.58
CA MET A 6 -4.26 0.14 -11.33
C MET A 6 -5.40 -0.09 -12.33
N GLU A 7 -5.50 -1.29 -12.90
CA GLU A 7 -6.61 -1.67 -13.79
C GLU A 7 -7.95 -1.66 -13.04
N LYS A 8 -7.97 -2.16 -11.80
CA LYS A 8 -9.15 -2.12 -10.95
C LYS A 8 -9.54 -0.67 -10.64
N TRP A 9 -8.55 0.17 -10.30
CA TRP A 9 -8.81 1.60 -10.06
C TRP A 9 -9.40 2.29 -11.30
N ALA A 10 -8.84 2.00 -12.48
CA ALA A 10 -9.33 2.58 -13.74
C ALA A 10 -10.78 2.16 -14.05
N SER A 11 -11.20 0.98 -13.56
CA SER A 11 -12.57 0.50 -13.70
C SER A 11 -13.46 0.82 -12.48
N ASN A 12 -12.98 1.72 -11.62
CA ASN A 12 -13.70 2.17 -10.42
C ASN A 12 -14.06 1.00 -9.50
N THR A 13 -13.13 0.05 -9.34
CA THR A 13 -13.32 -1.13 -8.51
C THR A 13 -12.48 -1.00 -7.23
N GLU A 14 -13.12 -1.17 -6.07
CA GLU A 14 -12.43 -1.18 -4.77
C GLU A 14 -11.35 -2.25 -4.74
N THR A 15 -10.25 -1.95 -4.03
CA THR A 15 -9.16 -2.89 -3.84
C THR A 15 -8.85 -3.06 -2.35
N LEU A 16 -8.72 -4.31 -1.92
CA LEU A 16 -8.48 -4.68 -0.53
C LEU A 16 -7.10 -5.33 -0.41
N GLY A 17 -6.34 -4.94 0.59
CA GLY A 17 -4.98 -5.41 0.76
C GLY A 17 -4.62 -5.85 2.16
N SER A 18 -3.43 -6.44 2.24
CA SER A 18 -2.80 -6.82 3.50
C SER A 18 -1.45 -6.12 3.65
N TRP A 19 -1.02 -5.93 4.90
CA TRP A 19 0.18 -5.19 5.29
C TRP A 19 1.14 -6.13 5.99
N LEU A 20 2.39 -6.19 5.51
CA LEU A 20 3.39 -7.12 6.02
C LEU A 20 4.47 -6.37 6.77
N SER A 21 4.57 -6.62 8.07
CA SER A 21 5.61 -6.05 8.93
C SER A 21 6.65 -7.09 9.37
N LEU A 22 6.32 -8.39 9.26
CA LEU A 22 7.25 -9.47 9.57
C LEU A 22 8.25 -9.65 8.42
N PRO A 23 9.55 -9.77 8.72
CA PRO A 23 10.57 -9.86 7.66
C PRO A 23 10.76 -11.31 7.18
N ASP A 24 9.72 -11.89 6.60
CA ASP A 24 9.73 -13.33 6.25
C ASP A 24 9.01 -13.59 4.92
N SER A 25 9.73 -14.24 3.99
CA SER A 25 9.20 -14.50 2.65
C SER A 25 8.12 -15.59 2.62
N HIS A 26 8.19 -16.56 3.54
CA HIS A 26 7.15 -17.61 3.60
C HIS A 26 5.84 -17.02 4.19
N ALA A 27 5.96 -16.13 5.16
CA ALA A 27 4.80 -15.38 5.66
C ALA A 27 4.19 -14.54 4.53
N ALA A 28 5.05 -13.87 3.74
CA ALA A 28 4.61 -13.06 2.61
C ALA A 28 3.89 -13.91 1.55
N GLU A 29 4.46 -15.06 1.21
CA GLU A 29 3.83 -16.00 0.28
C GLU A 29 2.49 -16.48 0.82
N THR A 30 2.43 -16.84 2.11
CA THR A 30 1.20 -17.35 2.73
C THR A 30 0.08 -16.33 2.67
N VAL A 31 0.37 -15.06 3.02
CA VAL A 31 -0.61 -13.97 2.94
C VAL A 31 -1.01 -13.71 1.49
N ALA A 32 -0.04 -13.71 0.58
CA ALA A 32 -0.30 -13.43 -0.83
C ALA A 32 -1.14 -14.51 -1.53
N ARG A 33 -1.27 -15.71 -0.95
CA ARG A 33 -2.17 -16.76 -1.47
C ARG A 33 -3.63 -16.47 -1.15
N VAL A 34 -3.89 -15.61 -0.16
CA VAL A 34 -5.24 -15.07 0.06
C VAL A 34 -5.54 -14.08 -1.09
N ASP A 35 -6.77 -14.01 -1.53
CA ASP A 35 -7.12 -13.22 -2.71
C ASP A 35 -7.21 -11.71 -2.42
N PHE A 36 -6.14 -11.13 -1.83
CA PHE A 36 -5.96 -9.68 -1.68
C PHE A 36 -5.54 -9.05 -3.00
N ASP A 37 -6.00 -7.87 -3.24
CA ASP A 37 -5.57 -7.07 -4.41
C ASP A 37 -4.16 -6.48 -4.26
N UNK A 38 -3.66 -6.01 -3.05
CA UNK A 38 -2.46 -5.43 -2.76
C UNK A 38 -1.92 -6.11 -1.64
N VAL A 39 -0.66 -6.54 -1.79
CA VAL A 39 0.08 -6.97 -0.58
C VAL A 39 1.26 -6.01 -0.39
N CYS A 40 1.25 -5.28 0.71
CA CYS A 40 2.23 -4.21 0.96
C CYS A 40 3.31 -4.68 1.94
N VAL A 41 4.57 -4.66 1.53
CA VAL A 41 5.71 -4.87 2.43
C VAL A 41 6.07 -3.51 3.06
N ASP A 42 6.14 -3.45 4.39
CA ASP A 42 6.41 -2.21 5.13
C ASP A 42 7.89 -2.12 5.48
N MET A 43 8.53 -1.14 4.93
CA MET A 43 9.93 -0.83 5.25
C MET A 43 10.09 0.41 6.13
N UNK A 44 8.94 1.13 6.55
CA UNK A 44 8.95 2.24 7.33
C UNK A 44 8.91 1.88 8.71
N HIS A 45 7.89 1.10 9.11
CA HIS A 45 7.76 0.63 10.50
C HIS A 45 7.90 -0.89 10.65
N GLY A 46 7.85 -1.62 9.55
CA GLY A 46 8.17 -3.04 9.51
C GLY A 46 9.67 -3.27 9.72
N ILE A 47 10.05 -4.54 9.86
CA ILE A 47 11.43 -4.92 10.18
C ILE A 47 12.25 -5.16 8.91
N ALA A 48 11.60 -5.29 7.74
CA ALA A 48 12.29 -5.67 6.50
C ALA A 48 13.25 -4.58 6.02
N ASP A 49 14.51 -4.97 5.80
CA ASP A 49 15.45 -4.14 5.05
C ASP A 49 15.32 -4.42 3.54
N TYR A 50 16.16 -3.78 2.72
CA TYR A 50 16.08 -3.91 1.27
C TYR A 50 16.18 -5.37 0.81
N GLN A 51 17.14 -6.14 1.34
CA GLN A 51 17.35 -7.52 0.87
C GLN A 51 16.15 -8.40 1.22
N VAL A 52 15.63 -8.27 2.44
CA VAL A 52 14.46 -9.01 2.88
C VAL A 52 13.23 -8.60 2.06
N ALA A 53 13.01 -7.30 1.90
CA ALA A 53 11.88 -6.79 1.12
C ALA A 53 11.90 -7.31 -0.32
N ALA A 54 13.09 -7.36 -0.96
CA ALA A 54 13.22 -7.88 -2.33
C ALA A 54 12.82 -9.36 -2.43
N VAL A 55 13.20 -10.17 -1.42
CA VAL A 55 12.81 -11.59 -1.38
C VAL A 55 11.31 -11.73 -1.09
N MET A 56 10.75 -10.89 -0.22
CA MET A 56 9.30 -10.89 0.05
C MET A 56 8.51 -10.51 -1.22
N LEU A 57 8.96 -9.48 -1.97
CA LEU A 57 8.32 -9.10 -3.24
C LEU A 57 8.36 -10.25 -4.26
N GLN A 58 9.47 -10.99 -4.29
CA GLN A 58 9.59 -12.18 -5.14
C GLN A 58 8.55 -13.23 -4.73
N ALA A 59 8.44 -13.52 -3.42
CA ALA A 59 7.50 -14.50 -2.90
C ALA A 59 6.05 -14.13 -3.24
N ILE A 60 5.68 -12.86 -3.06
CA ILE A 60 4.35 -12.35 -3.42
C ILE A 60 4.12 -12.56 -4.93
N THR A 61 5.06 -12.12 -5.75
CA THR A 61 4.97 -12.20 -7.23
C THR A 61 4.75 -13.65 -7.68
N MET A 62 5.44 -14.60 -7.06
CA MET A 62 5.37 -16.01 -7.45
C MET A 62 4.00 -16.64 -7.22
N THR A 63 3.17 -16.07 -6.36
CA THR A 63 1.80 -16.58 -6.16
C THR A 63 0.90 -16.30 -7.36
N GLY A 64 1.24 -15.31 -8.18
CA GLY A 64 0.42 -14.88 -9.31
C GLY A 64 -0.85 -14.15 -8.88
N LYS A 65 -0.96 -13.78 -7.60
CA LYS A 65 -2.14 -13.12 -7.03
C LYS A 65 -1.82 -11.65 -6.68
N GLY A 66 -2.12 -11.20 -5.51
CA GLY A 66 -2.03 -9.80 -5.10
C GLY A 66 -0.85 -9.00 -5.65
N THR A 67 -1.09 -7.77 -6.06
CA THR A 67 -0.04 -6.86 -6.57
C THR A 67 0.97 -6.54 -5.46
N PRO A 68 2.30 -6.80 -5.69
CA PRO A 68 3.32 -6.48 -4.68
C PRO A 68 3.58 -4.97 -4.63
N ILE A 69 3.38 -4.37 -3.47
CA ILE A 69 3.68 -2.95 -3.25
C ILE A 69 4.54 -2.75 -1.98
N UNK A 70 5.15 -1.67 -1.69
CA UNK A 70 5.98 -1.36 -0.65
C UNK A 70 5.61 -0.08 -0.08
N ARG A 71 5.78 0.00 1.14
CA ARG A 71 5.91 1.33 1.74
C ARG A 71 7.38 1.58 2.07
N VAL A 72 7.96 2.59 1.46
CA VAL A 72 9.38 2.93 1.67
C VAL A 72 9.58 3.64 3.01
N PRO A 73 10.82 3.60 3.58
CA PRO A 73 11.10 4.29 4.85
C PRO A 73 10.91 5.80 4.77
N TRP A 74 11.23 6.39 3.64
CA TRP A 74 11.14 7.83 3.44
C TRP A 74 11.09 8.18 1.95
N ASN A 75 10.78 9.42 1.63
CA ASN A 75 10.76 9.94 0.25
C ASN A 75 12.21 10.15 -0.23
N GLU A 76 12.90 9.05 -0.57
CA GLU A 76 14.31 9.04 -0.92
C GLU A 76 14.50 8.26 -2.22
N PRO A 77 15.06 8.89 -3.27
CA PRO A 77 15.04 8.30 -4.61
C PRO A 77 15.84 7.00 -4.74
N GLY A 78 16.89 6.81 -3.95
CA GLY A 78 17.70 5.60 -4.03
C GLY A 78 16.93 4.36 -3.65
N ILE A 79 16.19 4.39 -2.53
CA ILE A 79 15.43 3.23 -2.08
C ILE A 79 14.19 3.02 -2.97
N ILE A 80 13.54 4.11 -3.39
CA ILE A 80 12.37 4.02 -4.29
C ILE A 80 12.75 3.29 -5.59
N GLY A 81 13.83 3.76 -6.25
CA GLY A 81 14.30 3.14 -7.49
C GLY A 81 14.66 1.67 -7.32
N ARG A 82 15.42 1.35 -6.25
CA ARG A 82 15.87 -0.03 -5.99
C ARG A 82 14.70 -1.00 -5.75
N ILE A 83 13.69 -0.56 -5.01
CA ILE A 83 12.52 -1.41 -4.70
C ILE A 83 11.68 -1.66 -5.97
N LEU A 84 11.56 -0.64 -6.83
CA LEU A 84 10.89 -0.82 -8.13
C LEU A 84 11.68 -1.81 -9.02
N ASP A 85 13.02 -1.72 -9.00
CA ASP A 85 13.86 -2.66 -9.76
C ASP A 85 13.75 -4.09 -9.22
N ALA A 86 13.50 -4.24 -7.90
CA ALA A 86 13.26 -5.54 -7.26
C ALA A 86 11.88 -6.12 -7.57
N GLY A 87 10.95 -5.29 -8.07
CA GLY A 87 9.66 -5.81 -8.56
C GLY A 87 8.42 -5.26 -7.89
N ALA A 88 8.54 -4.23 -7.06
CA ALA A 88 7.35 -3.54 -6.54
C ALA A 88 6.58 -2.89 -7.69
N ARG A 89 5.25 -2.93 -7.62
CA ARG A 89 4.36 -2.38 -8.66
C ARG A 89 3.65 -1.11 -8.17
N GLY A 90 3.92 -0.70 -6.94
CA GLY A 90 3.45 0.55 -6.36
C GLY A 90 4.27 0.90 -5.14
N ILE A 91 4.50 2.18 -4.95
CA ILE A 91 5.29 2.69 -3.83
C ILE A 91 4.40 3.63 -3.01
N ILE A 92 4.19 3.27 -1.76
CA ILE A 92 3.57 4.15 -0.77
C ILE A 92 4.70 4.96 -0.13
N ILE A 93 4.62 6.28 -0.19
CA ILE A 93 5.70 7.20 0.20
C ILE A 93 5.21 8.03 1.38
N PRO A 94 5.79 7.85 2.59
CA PRO A 94 5.28 8.52 3.79
C PRO A 94 5.59 10.01 3.82
N MET A 95 4.82 10.75 4.62
CA MET A 95 5.09 12.14 5.04
C MET A 95 5.26 13.12 3.86
N VAL A 96 4.41 13.00 2.84
CA VAL A 96 4.41 13.95 1.71
C VAL A 96 3.47 15.09 2.06
N ASN A 97 4.03 16.26 2.33
CA ASN A 97 3.31 17.41 2.89
C ASN A 97 3.21 18.59 1.93
N SER A 98 3.89 18.53 0.80
CA SER A 98 3.99 19.66 -0.13
C SER A 98 4.05 19.19 -1.59
N VAL A 99 3.80 20.13 -2.51
CA VAL A 99 3.95 19.89 -3.95
C VAL A 99 5.38 19.43 -4.28
N ALA A 100 6.39 20.09 -3.71
CA ALA A 100 7.78 19.74 -3.99
C ALA A 100 8.12 18.31 -3.55
N GLU A 101 7.54 17.86 -2.43
CA GLU A 101 7.73 16.48 -1.98
C GLU A 101 6.97 15.50 -2.89
N ALA A 102 5.79 15.85 -3.35
CA ALA A 102 5.03 15.02 -4.32
C ALA A 102 5.78 14.93 -5.66
N GLU A 103 6.33 16.04 -6.14
CA GLU A 103 7.16 16.07 -7.35
C GLU A 103 8.40 15.18 -7.18
N SER A 104 9.04 15.25 -6.01
CA SER A 104 10.19 14.39 -5.69
C SER A 104 9.81 12.90 -5.70
N ALA A 105 8.65 12.56 -5.14
CA ALA A 105 8.12 11.19 -5.14
C ALA A 105 7.90 10.68 -6.58
N VAL A 106 7.29 11.50 -7.41
CA VAL A 106 7.07 11.16 -8.84
C VAL A 106 8.42 11.03 -9.56
N ALA A 107 9.33 11.99 -9.32
CA ALA A 107 10.65 11.98 -9.96
C ALA A 107 11.40 10.68 -9.66
N ALA A 108 11.27 10.16 -8.44
CA ALA A 108 11.92 8.91 -8.03
C ALA A 108 11.23 7.66 -8.60
N THR A 109 9.92 7.74 -8.84
CA THR A 109 9.09 6.58 -9.25
C THR A 109 9.07 6.40 -10.77
N LYS A 110 9.08 7.49 -11.52
CA LYS A 110 8.84 7.49 -12.98
C LYS A 110 10.13 7.77 -13.76
N TYR A 111 10.26 7.14 -14.91
CA TYR A 111 11.36 7.40 -15.85
C TYR A 111 11.13 8.71 -16.62
N PRO A 112 12.21 9.31 -17.16
CA PRO A 112 12.04 10.46 -18.05
C PRO A 112 11.08 10.16 -19.22
N PRO A 113 10.33 11.16 -19.70
CA PRO A 113 10.40 12.58 -19.31
C PRO A 113 9.55 12.94 -18.10
N LEU A 114 8.72 12.02 -17.58
CA LEU A 114 7.80 12.29 -16.48
C LEU A 114 8.54 12.40 -15.14
N GLY A 115 9.62 11.62 -14.96
CA GLY A 115 10.41 11.61 -13.74
C GLY A 115 11.90 11.57 -14.02
N GLN A 116 12.67 11.15 -13.03
CA GLN A 116 14.14 11.10 -13.08
C GLN A 116 14.70 9.75 -12.59
N ARG A 117 13.84 8.73 -12.49
CA ARG A 117 14.26 7.41 -12.01
C ARG A 117 15.43 6.89 -12.85
N SER A 118 16.50 6.44 -12.18
CA SER A 118 17.65 5.83 -12.85
C SER A 118 17.25 4.49 -13.49
N TYR A 119 17.75 4.22 -14.69
CA TYR A 119 17.39 3.01 -15.43
C TYR A 119 18.34 1.86 -15.08
N GLY A 120 17.80 0.82 -14.49
CA GLY A 120 18.55 -0.40 -14.17
C GLY A 120 17.63 -1.53 -13.67
N PRO A 121 16.52 -1.83 -14.40
CA PRO A 121 15.53 -2.79 -13.93
C PRO A 121 15.99 -4.24 -14.12
N THR A 122 17.07 -4.63 -13.46
CA THR A 122 17.70 -5.94 -13.68
C THR A 122 16.76 -7.11 -13.38
N ILE A 123 16.04 -7.07 -12.27
CA ILE A 123 15.15 -8.17 -11.87
C ILE A 123 13.79 -8.05 -12.57
N ILE A 124 13.15 -6.90 -12.44
CA ILE A 124 11.80 -6.73 -13.02
C ILE A 124 11.85 -6.78 -14.56
N GLY A 125 12.92 -6.25 -15.16
CA GLY A 125 13.13 -6.31 -16.60
C GLY A 125 13.32 -7.75 -17.09
N ALA A 126 14.11 -8.55 -16.34
CA ALA A 126 14.29 -9.96 -16.69
C ALA A 126 12.98 -10.75 -16.58
N ARG A 127 12.17 -10.47 -15.56
CA ARG A 127 10.85 -11.10 -15.39
C ARG A 127 9.93 -10.75 -16.56
N ALA A 128 9.92 -9.49 -16.98
CA ALA A 128 9.13 -9.04 -18.14
C ALA A 128 9.58 -9.78 -19.40
N ALA A 129 10.88 -9.79 -19.66
CA ALA A 129 11.44 -10.45 -20.85
C ALA A 129 11.11 -11.94 -20.89
N ASN A 130 11.18 -12.63 -19.74
CA ASN A 130 10.82 -14.05 -19.66
C ASN A 130 9.33 -14.28 -19.95
N ALA A 131 8.49 -13.28 -19.73
CA ALA A 131 7.07 -13.32 -20.06
C ALA A 131 6.77 -12.85 -21.50
N GLY A 132 7.81 -12.56 -22.29
CA GLY A 132 7.64 -12.06 -23.64
C GLY A 132 7.20 -10.59 -23.69
N GLU A 133 7.48 -9.83 -22.65
CA GLU A 133 7.07 -8.42 -22.53
C GLU A 133 8.29 -7.52 -22.38
N ASP A 134 8.10 -6.22 -22.63
CA ASP A 134 9.13 -5.21 -22.38
C ASP A 134 8.67 -4.32 -21.23
N TYR A 135 9.51 -4.21 -20.19
CA TYR A 135 9.20 -3.46 -18.98
C TYR A 135 9.18 -1.95 -19.22
N TYR A 136 10.23 -1.43 -19.91
CA TYR A 136 10.45 0.01 -20.00
C TYR A 136 9.29 0.79 -20.60
N PRO A 137 8.70 0.38 -21.74
CA PRO A 137 7.65 1.19 -22.37
C PRO A 137 6.38 1.33 -21.52
N THR A 138 6.16 0.42 -20.58
CA THR A 138 4.94 0.44 -19.74
C THR A 138 5.22 0.91 -18.32
N ALA A 139 6.48 1.08 -17.93
CA ALA A 139 6.85 1.27 -16.52
C ALA A 139 6.18 2.49 -15.89
N ASN A 140 6.13 3.63 -16.61
CA ASN A 140 5.54 4.85 -16.08
C ASN A 140 4.03 4.72 -15.84
N GLN A 141 3.34 3.90 -16.65
CA GLN A 141 1.90 3.68 -16.54
C GLN A 141 1.54 2.56 -15.55
N THR A 142 2.51 1.71 -15.18
CA THR A 142 2.20 0.50 -14.41
C THR A 142 2.90 0.42 -13.06
N ASN A 143 3.69 1.42 -12.68
CA ASN A 143 4.26 1.53 -11.34
C ASN A 143 3.58 2.70 -10.64
N ALA A 144 2.76 2.40 -9.64
CA ALA A 144 1.94 3.41 -8.96
C ALA A 144 2.79 4.24 -8.00
N CYS A 145 2.68 5.57 -8.09
CA CYS A 145 3.23 6.54 -7.14
C CYS A 145 2.10 6.94 -6.18
N ILE A 146 2.26 6.64 -4.88
CA ILE A 146 1.18 6.73 -3.89
C ILE A 146 1.68 7.52 -2.66
N PRO A 147 1.70 8.87 -2.71
CA PRO A 147 2.04 9.68 -1.53
C PRO A 147 1.08 9.44 -0.36
N MET A 148 1.61 9.42 0.86
CA MET A 148 0.77 9.39 2.06
C MET A 148 0.33 10.79 2.45
N ILE A 149 -0.95 10.92 2.78
CA ILE A 149 -1.59 12.11 3.33
C ILE A 149 -1.86 11.79 4.80
N GLU A 150 -0.99 12.27 5.67
CA GLU A 150 -1.02 11.86 7.07
C GLU A 150 -0.64 12.98 8.05
N THR A 151 -0.70 14.25 7.57
CA THR A 151 -0.50 15.42 8.41
C THR A 151 -1.50 16.52 8.03
N ARG A 152 -1.69 17.47 8.93
CA ARG A 152 -2.49 18.67 8.66
C ARG A 152 -1.95 19.42 7.44
N ASP A 153 -0.62 19.56 7.35
CA ASP A 153 0.02 20.25 6.22
C ASP A 153 -0.29 19.54 4.90
N ALA A 154 -0.25 18.21 4.89
CA ALA A 154 -0.60 17.43 3.69
C ALA A 154 -2.05 17.66 3.27
N VAL A 155 -2.97 17.74 4.23
CA VAL A 155 -4.39 18.01 3.96
C VAL A 155 -4.57 19.43 3.41
N GLU A 156 -3.87 20.41 3.99
CA GLU A 156 -3.94 21.81 3.52
C GLU A 156 -3.39 21.97 2.09
N ASN A 157 -2.39 21.16 1.72
CA ASN A 157 -1.77 21.18 0.39
C ASN A 157 -2.37 20.14 -0.57
N LEU A 158 -3.44 19.45 -0.18
CA LEU A 158 -3.91 18.25 -0.87
C LEU A 158 -4.22 18.48 -2.36
N ASP A 159 -4.92 19.56 -2.70
CA ASP A 159 -5.25 19.85 -4.10
C ASP A 159 -4.01 19.99 -4.97
N ALA A 160 -2.99 20.65 -4.43
CA ALA A 160 -1.74 20.87 -5.15
C ALA A 160 -0.96 19.56 -5.30
N ILE A 161 -0.95 18.72 -4.26
CA ILE A 161 -0.33 17.38 -4.30
C ILE A 161 -1.05 16.51 -5.36
N LEU A 162 -2.38 16.47 -5.33
CA LEU A 162 -3.19 15.71 -6.30
C LEU A 162 -2.99 16.20 -7.73
N GLY A 163 -2.66 17.49 -7.90
CA GLY A 163 -2.38 18.09 -9.20
C GLY A 163 -1.05 17.71 -9.82
N VAL A 164 -0.15 17.07 -9.07
CA VAL A 164 1.17 16.69 -9.59
C VAL A 164 0.98 15.53 -10.59
N GLU A 165 1.42 15.74 -11.83
CA GLU A 165 1.36 14.71 -12.87
C GLU A 165 2.26 13.53 -12.46
N GLY A 166 1.71 12.31 -12.48
CA GLY A 166 2.45 11.11 -12.09
C GLY A 166 2.07 10.59 -10.70
N VAL A 167 1.34 11.37 -9.90
CA VAL A 167 0.68 10.85 -8.70
C VAL A 167 -0.51 10.02 -9.18
N ASP A 168 -0.57 8.75 -8.79
CA ASP A 168 -1.60 7.81 -9.26
C ASP A 168 -2.74 7.66 -8.23
N ALA A 169 -2.40 7.66 -6.95
CA ALA A 169 -3.32 7.54 -5.82
C ALA A 169 -2.71 8.26 -4.62
N ILE A 170 -3.49 8.49 -3.58
CA ILE A 170 -2.92 8.86 -2.27
C ILE A 170 -3.30 7.80 -1.23
N TYR A 171 -2.60 7.82 -0.11
CA TYR A 171 -2.84 6.85 0.95
C TYR A 171 -2.88 7.56 2.31
N VAL A 172 -4.01 7.45 2.99
CA VAL A 172 -4.16 8.06 4.32
C VAL A 172 -3.51 7.16 5.37
N GLY A 173 -2.62 7.76 6.20
CA GLY A 173 -2.08 7.15 7.41
C GLY A 173 -2.87 7.64 8.63
N PRO A 174 -3.89 6.88 9.09
CA PRO A 174 -4.82 7.42 10.10
C PRO A 174 -4.16 7.75 11.45
N ALA A 175 -3.14 6.99 11.84
CA ALA A 175 -2.47 7.22 13.14
C ALA A 175 -1.73 8.56 13.15
N ASP A 176 -0.90 8.80 12.14
CA ASP A 176 -0.15 10.06 12.04
C ASP A 176 -1.07 11.23 11.74
N LEU A 177 -2.09 11.03 10.90
CA LEU A 177 -3.08 12.07 10.64
C LEU A 177 -3.77 12.48 11.95
N SER A 178 -4.21 11.49 12.75
CA SER A 178 -4.86 11.74 14.03
C SER A 178 -3.92 12.48 15.00
N LEU A 179 -2.67 12.05 15.08
CA LEU A 179 -1.63 12.72 15.87
C LEU A 179 -1.44 14.17 15.43
N SER A 180 -1.39 14.41 14.14
CA SER A 180 -1.21 15.75 13.57
C SER A 180 -2.36 16.71 13.93
N TYR A 181 -3.55 16.17 14.16
CA TYR A 181 -4.72 16.94 14.61
C TYR A 181 -4.83 16.99 16.14
N GLY A 182 -3.92 16.35 16.88
CA GLY A 182 -3.87 16.40 18.33
C GLY A 182 -4.76 15.38 19.05
N TYR A 183 -5.25 14.35 18.36
CA TYR A 183 -6.19 13.39 18.92
C TYR A 183 -5.54 12.09 19.44
N GLY A 184 -4.22 11.94 19.26
CA GLY A 184 -3.51 10.72 19.62
C GLY A 184 -3.50 9.70 18.47
N PRO A 185 -2.79 8.57 18.61
CA PRO A 185 -2.51 7.66 17.50
C PRO A 185 -3.59 6.60 17.24
N ALA A 186 -4.78 6.78 17.75
CA ALA A 186 -5.90 5.85 17.52
C ALA A 186 -6.72 6.30 16.28
N TYR A 187 -7.53 5.40 15.76
CA TYR A 187 -8.54 5.78 14.77
C TYR A 187 -9.55 6.70 15.45
N SER A 188 -9.57 7.95 15.06
CA SER A 188 -10.41 8.98 15.71
C SER A 188 -11.79 9.08 15.05
N ASP A 189 -12.37 7.93 14.68
CA ASP A 189 -13.64 7.86 13.93
C ASP A 189 -14.85 8.41 14.73
N ASP A 190 -14.73 8.56 16.04
CA ASP A 190 -15.77 9.18 16.87
C ASP A 190 -15.66 10.71 16.90
N ASN A 191 -14.57 11.29 16.37
CA ASN A 191 -14.33 12.72 16.35
C ASN A 191 -14.92 13.31 15.05
N GLU A 192 -15.80 14.29 15.18
CA GLU A 192 -16.52 14.87 14.04
C GLU A 192 -15.58 15.64 13.11
N GLU A 193 -14.62 16.39 13.65
CA GLU A 193 -13.64 17.11 12.82
C GLU A 193 -12.81 16.14 12.00
N TYR A 194 -12.35 15.04 12.62
CA TYR A 194 -11.56 14.02 11.94
C TYR A 194 -12.36 13.35 10.81
N LYS A 195 -13.66 13.07 11.05
CA LYS A 195 -14.54 12.53 9.99
C LYS A 195 -14.60 13.47 8.79
N GLN A 196 -14.78 14.77 9.06
CA GLN A 196 -14.83 15.79 8.01
C GLN A 196 -13.52 15.85 7.21
N VAL A 197 -12.38 15.67 7.89
CA VAL A 197 -11.08 15.61 7.22
C VAL A 197 -11.03 14.40 6.25
N LEU A 198 -11.46 13.23 6.69
CA LEU A 198 -11.48 12.04 5.81
C LEU A 198 -12.43 12.23 4.61
N GLU A 199 -13.59 12.83 4.84
CA GLU A 199 -14.56 13.11 3.77
C GLU A 199 -14.00 14.13 2.78
N HIS A 200 -13.34 15.17 3.29
CA HIS A 200 -12.66 16.16 2.47
C HIS A 200 -11.60 15.49 1.57
N ILE A 201 -10.76 14.61 2.14
CA ILE A 201 -9.72 13.93 1.36
C ILE A 201 -10.34 13.14 0.20
N VAL A 202 -11.39 12.38 0.47
CA VAL A 202 -12.06 11.58 -0.58
C VAL A 202 -12.67 12.50 -1.65
N GLU A 203 -13.36 13.56 -1.23
CA GLU A 203 -13.95 14.52 -2.16
C GLU A 203 -12.90 15.10 -3.11
N ARG A 204 -11.74 15.54 -2.55
CA ARG A 204 -10.68 16.12 -3.37
C ARG A 204 -10.07 15.10 -4.33
N CYS A 205 -9.88 13.86 -3.87
CA CYS A 205 -9.40 12.77 -4.73
C CYS A 205 -10.36 12.54 -5.90
N ASN A 206 -11.65 12.42 -5.60
CA ASN A 206 -12.68 12.21 -6.64
C ASN A 206 -12.67 13.35 -7.67
N LYS A 207 -12.57 14.59 -7.20
CA LYS A 207 -12.52 15.77 -8.08
C LYS A 207 -11.29 15.74 -8.98
N ALA A 208 -10.15 15.26 -8.45
CA ALA A 208 -8.89 15.15 -9.20
C ALA A 208 -8.82 13.90 -10.08
N GLY A 209 -9.81 13.00 -9.98
CA GLY A 209 -9.77 11.70 -10.69
C GLY A 209 -8.69 10.76 -10.15
N LYS A 210 -8.37 10.86 -8.85
CA LYS A 210 -7.34 10.05 -8.19
C LYS A 210 -7.98 9.13 -7.15
N VAL A 211 -7.29 8.04 -6.85
CA VAL A 211 -7.77 7.06 -5.88
C VAL A 211 -7.42 7.50 -4.46
N ALA A 212 -8.41 7.47 -3.58
CA ALA A 212 -8.20 7.65 -2.14
C ALA A 212 -7.96 6.29 -1.49
N GLY A 213 -6.77 6.10 -0.92
CA GLY A 213 -6.40 4.93 -0.15
C GLY A 213 -6.38 5.22 1.34
N ILE A 214 -6.50 4.17 2.18
CA ILE A 214 -6.45 4.33 3.63
C ILE A 214 -6.01 3.04 4.31
N HIS A 215 -5.21 3.19 5.38
CA HIS A 215 -4.94 2.08 6.30
C HIS A 215 -6.19 1.89 7.18
N SER A 216 -6.73 0.66 7.20
CA SER A 216 -8.03 0.40 7.78
C SER A 216 -7.98 -0.88 8.63
N THR A 217 -9.14 -1.40 8.93
CA THR A 217 -9.33 -2.73 9.53
C THR A 217 -10.51 -3.39 8.83
N SER A 218 -10.61 -4.71 8.97
CA SER A 218 -11.76 -5.42 8.40
C SER A 218 -13.10 -4.90 8.97
N ALA A 219 -13.09 -4.45 10.23
CA ALA A 219 -14.30 -3.91 10.87
C ALA A 219 -14.72 -2.56 10.28
N LEU A 220 -13.77 -1.76 9.84
CA LEU A 220 -14.04 -0.42 9.28
C LEU A 220 -14.24 -0.43 7.76
N ALA A 221 -13.97 -1.55 7.10
CA ALA A 221 -13.92 -1.60 5.64
C ALA A 221 -15.22 -1.14 4.97
N ALA A 222 -16.37 -1.56 5.50
CA ALA A 222 -17.67 -1.15 4.94
C ALA A 222 -17.87 0.37 5.05
N ASN A 223 -17.55 0.93 6.21
CA ASN A 223 -17.65 2.38 6.43
C ASN A 223 -16.73 3.16 5.48
N ARG A 224 -15.48 2.67 5.32
CA ARG A 224 -14.52 3.31 4.40
C ARG A 224 -15.00 3.27 2.95
N ARG A 225 -15.58 2.13 2.55
CA ARG A 225 -16.18 1.99 1.20
C ARG A 225 -17.31 3.00 0.99
N GLU A 226 -18.21 3.10 1.97
CA GLU A 226 -19.34 4.05 1.92
C GLU A 226 -18.85 5.50 1.79
N LYS A 227 -17.72 5.82 2.44
CA LYS A 227 -17.09 7.15 2.33
C LYS A 227 -16.38 7.37 0.99
N GLY A 228 -16.11 6.30 0.23
CA GLY A 228 -15.49 6.39 -1.09
C GLY A 228 -14.00 6.07 -1.14
N PHE A 229 -13.45 5.45 -0.11
CA PHE A 229 -12.08 4.94 -0.16
C PHE A 229 -12.03 3.72 -1.08
N MET A 230 -11.18 3.77 -2.09
CA MET A 230 -11.11 2.75 -3.15
C MET A 230 -9.89 1.83 -3.00
N MET A 231 -8.96 2.13 -2.09
CA MET A 231 -7.82 1.28 -1.76
C MET A 231 -7.75 1.14 -0.25
N GLN A 232 -7.95 -0.06 0.28
CA GLN A 232 -7.94 -0.25 1.73
C GLN A 232 -7.01 -1.38 2.13
N THR A 233 -6.16 -1.14 3.14
CA THR A 233 -5.45 -2.23 3.82
C THR A 233 -6.31 -2.64 5.02
N ILE A 234 -6.77 -3.89 5.02
CA ILE A 234 -7.75 -4.37 6.02
C ILE A 234 -7.20 -5.46 6.93
N SER A 235 -5.96 -5.90 6.69
CA SER A 235 -5.33 -6.99 7.43
C SER A 235 -3.84 -6.72 7.58
N GLY A 236 -3.22 -7.30 8.58
CA GLY A 236 -1.77 -7.27 8.74
C GLY A 236 -1.27 -8.57 9.35
N ASP A 237 -0.08 -8.99 8.94
CA ASP A 237 0.49 -10.30 9.30
C ASP A 237 0.66 -10.48 10.81
N ILE A 238 1.21 -9.49 11.52
CA ILE A 238 1.39 -9.55 12.98
C ILE A 238 0.04 -9.79 13.66
N ALA A 239 -0.97 -8.99 13.29
CA ALA A 239 -2.30 -9.11 13.88
C ALA A 239 -2.96 -10.44 13.53
N ALA A 240 -2.77 -10.91 12.30
CA ALA A 240 -3.35 -12.17 11.83
C ALA A 240 -2.77 -13.37 12.62
N VAL A 241 -1.43 -13.39 12.78
CA VAL A 241 -0.75 -14.44 13.55
C VAL A 241 -1.23 -14.41 15.00
N ALA A 242 -1.22 -13.23 15.63
CA ALA A 242 -1.62 -13.09 17.04
C ALA A 242 -3.09 -13.51 17.25
N LYS A 243 -4.00 -13.04 16.39
CA LYS A 243 -5.44 -13.36 16.50
C LYS A 243 -5.69 -14.86 16.31
N GLY A 244 -5.03 -15.46 15.32
CA GLY A 244 -5.16 -16.90 15.07
C GLY A 244 -4.69 -17.71 16.27
N SER A 245 -3.49 -17.44 16.76
CA SER A 245 -2.92 -18.12 17.92
C SER A 245 -3.78 -17.94 19.17
N TYR A 246 -4.26 -16.72 19.43
CA TYR A 246 -5.12 -16.44 20.58
C TYR A 246 -6.45 -17.22 20.49
N ARG A 247 -7.07 -17.22 19.32
CA ARG A 247 -8.32 -17.99 19.10
C ARG A 247 -8.10 -19.47 19.40
N ASP A 248 -7.02 -20.04 18.89
CA ASP A 248 -6.74 -21.46 19.05
C ASP A 248 -6.48 -21.81 20.52
N LEU A 249 -5.69 -20.99 21.23
CA LEU A 249 -5.45 -21.17 22.66
C LEU A 249 -6.77 -21.08 23.46
N LYS A 250 -7.58 -20.09 23.16
CA LYS A 250 -8.88 -19.88 23.83
C LYS A 250 -9.78 -21.10 23.61
N THR A 251 -9.89 -21.57 22.38
CA THR A 251 -10.70 -22.75 22.04
C THR A 251 -10.24 -23.97 22.82
N ALA A 252 -8.92 -24.20 22.88
CA ALA A 252 -8.35 -25.36 23.60
C ALA A 252 -8.62 -25.29 25.11
N VAL A 253 -8.52 -24.11 25.69
CA VAL A 253 -8.73 -23.92 27.15
C VAL A 253 -10.20 -24.02 27.54
N GLU A 254 -11.08 -23.40 26.75
CA GLU A 254 -12.51 -23.33 27.06
C GLU A 254 -13.30 -24.53 26.56
N GLY A 255 -12.69 -25.41 25.79
CA GLY A 255 -13.36 -26.61 25.25
C GLY A 255 -14.38 -26.33 24.18
N GLY A 256 -14.24 -25.22 23.45
CA GLY A 256 -15.13 -24.88 22.35
C GLY A 256 -14.86 -25.70 21.10
N ALA A 257 -15.81 -25.73 20.19
CA ALA A 257 -15.60 -26.32 18.87
C ALA A 257 -14.63 -25.45 18.08
N GLY A 258 -13.64 -26.06 17.48
CA GLY A 258 -12.75 -25.38 16.54
C GLY A 258 -13.47 -25.02 15.25
N ASP A 259 -12.75 -24.47 14.30
CA ASP A 259 -13.30 -24.09 12.99
C ASP A 259 -13.70 -25.28 12.12
N GLY A 260 -13.62 -26.47 12.67
CA GLY A 260 -14.00 -27.71 11.98
C GLY A 260 -12.91 -28.31 11.11
N SER A 261 -11.79 -27.66 10.98
CA SER A 261 -10.68 -28.20 10.21
C SER A 261 -9.91 -29.23 11.04
N SER A 262 -9.93 -30.48 10.57
CA SER A 262 -9.12 -31.56 11.16
C SER A 262 -7.76 -31.71 10.45
N LYS A 263 -7.52 -30.88 9.44
CA LYS A 263 -6.27 -30.94 8.66
C LYS A 263 -5.27 -29.94 9.20
N ILE A 264 -4.05 -30.39 9.42
CA ILE A 264 -2.95 -29.51 9.84
C ILE A 264 -2.30 -28.87 8.60
N TYR A 265 -2.27 -29.61 7.46
CA TYR A 265 -1.69 -29.17 6.20
C TYR A 265 -2.64 -29.42 5.04
#